data_ff43f02f80197416354f02f0a949d22a
#
_entry.id   ff43f02f80197416354f02f0a949d22a
#
_cell.length_a   1.000
_cell.length_b   1.000
_cell.length_c   1.000
_cell.angle_alpha   90.00
_cell.angle_beta   90.00
_cell.angle_gamma   90.00
#
_symmetry.space_group_name_H-M   'P 1'
#
loop_
_entity.id
_entity.type
_entity.pdbx_description
1 polymer ?
#
loop_
_entity_poly.entity_id
_entity_poly.type
_entity_poly.pdbx_seq_one_letter_code
_entity_poly.pdbx_strand_id
1 'polypeptide(L)'
;IEGHERSIRLASGTGLSNVKVIKIGGRSRFKVYSYNDKDGLQARQFNQRSIFMTRDGKILIGGQDGVDIVDSKRIKYNHTDAAVLFSGFTLFNHSVGVGEKYNGRVILKCALNESRELDLRYSENVFSIEFASSNYNLPEKTRFKYKLEGFNDQWFITSETQHGVSFTNLAPGTYTLYVKVINGDGFESSKVSSLKIIVAPPFWGTVWAYIFYAILFVVIVFYFYRVSVRRQQNKFKMEQIRREAEKDHEVDEMKLRFFTNVSHELRTPLTLIVSPLMSMIKEEEEERKRQMLMMIHRNAVRLLSLVNQLLDFRRNDVHGQQLNLLTGDIVN
;
A
#
# COMPACT_ATOMS: atom_id res chain seq x y z
N ILE A 1 -47.11 42.01 -14.17
CA ILE A 1 -47.77 42.57 -15.38
C ILE A 1 -47.65 41.54 -16.50
N GLU A 2 -48.75 41.18 -17.13
CA GLU A 2 -48.81 40.24 -18.23
C GLU A 2 -48.54 40.96 -19.56
N GLY A 3 -47.60 40.45 -20.34
CA GLY A 3 -47.21 41.05 -21.63
C GLY A 3 -47.79 40.26 -22.80
N HIS A 4 -47.78 40.87 -24.01
CA HIS A 4 -48.40 40.34 -25.24
C HIS A 4 -47.95 38.94 -25.69
N GLU A 5 -46.84 38.42 -25.17
CA GLU A 5 -46.27 37.09 -25.52
C GLU A 5 -46.30 36.11 -24.34
N ARG A 6 -47.38 35.93 -23.59
CA ARG A 6 -47.48 35.01 -22.43
C ARG A 6 -46.26 35.12 -21.50
N SER A 7 -45.80 36.33 -21.26
CA SER A 7 -44.70 36.63 -20.36
C SER A 7 -45.22 37.41 -19.16
N ILE A 8 -44.78 37.01 -17.98
CA ILE A 8 -45.05 37.69 -16.71
C ILE A 8 -43.81 38.48 -16.31
N ARG A 9 -44.00 39.74 -16.05
CA ARG A 9 -42.90 40.63 -15.60
C ARG A 9 -43.07 40.96 -14.13
N LEU A 10 -42.00 40.70 -13.38
CA LEU A 10 -41.98 40.88 -11.95
C LEU A 10 -40.84 41.82 -11.61
N ALA A 11 -41.14 42.90 -10.92
CA ALA A 11 -40.09 43.70 -10.25
C ALA A 11 -39.85 43.15 -8.86
N SER A 12 -38.60 42.91 -8.53
CA SER A 12 -38.14 42.47 -7.21
C SER A 12 -37.22 43.52 -6.64
N GLY A 13 -36.89 43.41 -5.36
CA GLY A 13 -35.91 44.34 -4.71
C GLY A 13 -34.56 44.35 -5.41
N THR A 14 -34.22 43.36 -6.25
CA THR A 14 -32.89 43.23 -6.86
C THR A 14 -32.90 43.38 -8.39
N GLY A 15 -34.05 43.65 -9.00
CA GLY A 15 -34.15 43.79 -10.48
C GLY A 15 -35.49 43.47 -11.07
N LEU A 16 -35.54 43.45 -12.41
CA LEU A 16 -36.70 43.07 -13.22
C LEU A 16 -36.50 41.61 -13.68
N SER A 17 -37.51 40.77 -13.44
CA SER A 17 -37.54 39.41 -13.97
C SER A 17 -38.62 39.28 -15.02
N ASN A 18 -38.29 38.75 -16.19
CA ASN A 18 -39.22 38.41 -17.25
C ASN A 18 -39.38 36.88 -17.31
N VAL A 19 -40.53 36.38 -16.94
CA VAL A 19 -40.87 34.95 -16.94
C VAL A 19 -41.62 34.64 -18.20
N LYS A 20 -41.00 33.95 -19.15
CA LYS A 20 -41.66 33.42 -20.34
C LYS A 20 -42.21 32.00 -20.08
N VAL A 21 -43.48 31.78 -20.44
CA VAL A 21 -44.10 30.48 -20.37
C VAL A 21 -43.93 29.78 -21.70
N ILE A 22 -43.16 28.70 -21.74
CA ILE A 22 -42.93 27.88 -22.95
C ILE A 22 -43.68 26.57 -22.78
N LYS A 23 -44.54 26.22 -23.76
CA LYS A 23 -45.18 24.92 -23.78
C LYS A 23 -44.37 23.94 -24.62
N ILE A 24 -43.84 22.89 -23.98
CA ILE A 24 -43.13 21.80 -24.66
C ILE A 24 -43.83 20.49 -24.30
N GLY A 25 -44.34 19.79 -25.32
CA GLY A 25 -44.99 18.49 -25.12
C GLY A 25 -46.18 18.50 -24.15
N GLY A 26 -46.98 19.57 -24.17
CA GLY A 26 -48.16 19.72 -23.30
C GLY A 26 -47.85 20.19 -21.87
N ARG A 27 -46.59 20.27 -21.48
CA ARG A 27 -46.16 20.78 -20.17
C ARG A 27 -45.69 22.24 -20.29
N SER A 28 -46.08 23.07 -19.33
CA SER A 28 -45.59 24.45 -19.22
C SER A 28 -44.24 24.48 -18.55
N ARG A 29 -43.23 25.02 -19.21
CA ARG A 29 -41.93 25.34 -18.63
C ARG A 29 -41.79 26.86 -18.52
N PHE A 30 -41.15 27.30 -17.42
CA PHE A 30 -40.91 28.72 -17.19
C PHE A 30 -39.43 28.98 -17.48
N LYS A 31 -39.17 29.98 -18.35
CA LYS A 31 -37.82 30.51 -18.57
C LYS A 31 -37.80 31.92 -17.98
N VAL A 32 -36.92 32.10 -16.98
CA VAL A 32 -36.77 33.36 -16.24
C VAL A 32 -35.56 34.10 -16.79
N TYR A 33 -35.74 35.32 -17.18
CA TYR A 33 -34.68 36.26 -17.56
C TYR A 33 -34.63 37.36 -16.49
N SER A 34 -33.51 37.53 -15.84
CA SER A 34 -33.35 38.54 -14.77
C SER A 34 -32.45 39.67 -15.25
N TYR A 35 -32.92 40.88 -15.09
CA TYR A 35 -32.20 42.11 -15.40
C TYR A 35 -31.91 42.87 -14.10
N ASN A 36 -30.70 43.37 -13.96
CA ASN A 36 -30.26 44.13 -12.80
C ASN A 36 -29.41 45.35 -13.24
N ASP A 37 -28.69 45.97 -12.33
CA ASP A 37 -27.78 47.10 -12.59
C ASP A 37 -26.75 46.81 -13.69
N LYS A 38 -26.28 45.54 -13.80
CA LYS A 38 -25.37 45.09 -14.85
C LYS A 38 -25.96 45.12 -16.25
N ASP A 39 -27.27 45.09 -16.37
CA ASP A 39 -28.01 45.22 -17.65
C ASP A 39 -28.39 46.65 -17.99
N GLY A 40 -27.95 47.59 -17.19
CA GLY A 40 -28.17 49.04 -17.38
C GLY A 40 -29.40 49.58 -16.64
N LEU A 41 -29.96 48.83 -15.69
CA LEU A 41 -30.93 49.40 -14.77
C LEU A 41 -30.21 50.27 -13.76
N GLN A 42 -30.75 51.50 -13.50
CA GLN A 42 -30.05 52.47 -12.61
C GLN A 42 -30.32 52.16 -11.13
N ALA A 43 -31.52 51.69 -10.79
CA ALA A 43 -31.89 51.40 -9.43
C ALA A 43 -31.39 50.03 -8.98
N ARG A 44 -30.66 50.00 -7.86
CA ARG A 44 -30.22 48.77 -7.18
C ARG A 44 -31.35 48.13 -6.39
N GLN A 45 -32.29 48.94 -5.96
CA GLN A 45 -33.46 48.48 -5.21
C GLN A 45 -34.75 49.13 -5.80
N PHE A 46 -35.69 48.27 -6.12
CA PHE A 46 -36.98 48.71 -6.60
C PHE A 46 -38.02 48.69 -5.50
N ASN A 47 -38.89 49.64 -5.50
CA ASN A 47 -39.98 49.75 -4.54
C ASN A 47 -41.06 48.71 -4.81
N GLN A 48 -41.65 48.18 -3.77
CA GLN A 48 -42.78 47.23 -3.93
C GLN A 48 -43.95 47.94 -4.64
N ARG A 49 -44.57 47.22 -5.60
CA ARG A 49 -45.72 47.68 -6.39
C ARG A 49 -45.48 48.91 -7.29
N SER A 50 -44.20 49.25 -7.52
CA SER A 50 -43.83 50.42 -8.36
C SER A 50 -43.56 50.05 -9.81
N ILE A 51 -44.29 49.12 -10.38
CA ILE A 51 -44.21 48.72 -11.77
C ILE A 51 -45.48 49.02 -12.54
N PHE A 52 -45.33 49.75 -13.65
CA PHE A 52 -46.44 50.08 -14.52
C PHE A 52 -46.07 49.86 -15.99
N MET A 53 -47.00 49.37 -16.79
CA MET A 53 -46.84 49.22 -18.23
C MET A 53 -47.69 50.23 -18.97
N THR A 54 -47.04 51.04 -19.77
CA THR A 54 -47.68 52.05 -20.60
C THR A 54 -48.41 51.43 -21.80
N ARG A 55 -49.31 52.15 -22.46
CA ARG A 55 -50.07 51.65 -23.62
C ARG A 55 -49.19 51.33 -24.83
N ASP A 56 -48.06 51.99 -24.97
CA ASP A 56 -47.04 51.76 -26.00
C ASP A 56 -46.10 50.59 -25.71
N GLY A 57 -46.24 49.92 -24.53
CA GLY A 57 -45.52 48.72 -24.16
C GLY A 57 -44.20 48.97 -23.40
N LYS A 58 -43.97 50.23 -22.96
CA LYS A 58 -42.85 50.53 -22.07
C LYS A 58 -43.17 50.15 -20.62
N ILE A 59 -42.17 49.70 -19.87
CA ILE A 59 -42.29 49.35 -18.48
C ILE A 59 -41.61 50.44 -17.66
N LEU A 60 -42.36 51.06 -16.77
CA LEU A 60 -41.88 52.00 -15.79
C LEU A 60 -41.67 51.27 -14.46
N ILE A 61 -40.50 51.38 -13.87
CA ILE A 61 -40.20 50.73 -12.61
C ILE A 61 -39.58 51.76 -11.66
N GLY A 62 -40.26 52.04 -10.56
CA GLY A 62 -39.78 52.98 -9.55
C GLY A 62 -38.82 52.31 -8.59
N GLY A 63 -37.64 52.95 -8.41
CA GLY A 63 -36.63 52.56 -7.44
C GLY A 63 -36.27 53.69 -6.51
N GLN A 64 -35.30 53.46 -5.63
CA GLN A 64 -34.79 54.46 -4.70
C GLN A 64 -34.12 55.65 -5.42
N ASP A 65 -33.48 55.37 -6.57
CA ASP A 65 -32.68 56.37 -7.31
C ASP A 65 -33.44 57.00 -8.49
N GLY A 66 -34.73 56.71 -8.64
CA GLY A 66 -35.54 57.26 -9.72
C GLY A 66 -36.47 56.20 -10.38
N VAL A 67 -36.81 56.47 -11.65
CA VAL A 67 -37.68 55.61 -12.44
C VAL A 67 -36.91 55.07 -13.65
N ASP A 68 -36.77 53.78 -13.75
CA ASP A 68 -36.26 53.09 -14.94
C ASP A 68 -37.38 52.92 -15.99
N ILE A 69 -37.08 53.27 -17.24
CA ILE A 69 -37.97 53.08 -18.36
C ILE A 69 -37.41 52.03 -19.29
N VAL A 70 -38.04 50.85 -19.32
CA VAL A 70 -37.61 49.71 -20.12
C VAL A 70 -38.54 49.52 -21.31
N ASP A 71 -38.02 49.65 -22.52
CA ASP A 71 -38.76 49.36 -23.74
C ASP A 71 -38.72 47.85 -24.02
N SER A 72 -39.81 47.18 -23.76
CA SER A 72 -39.90 45.74 -23.89
C SER A 72 -39.71 45.21 -25.34
N LYS A 73 -39.93 46.04 -26.35
CA LYS A 73 -39.76 45.70 -27.77
C LYS A 73 -38.29 45.78 -28.20
N ARG A 74 -37.45 46.53 -27.44
CA ARG A 74 -36.02 46.70 -27.72
C ARG A 74 -35.14 45.69 -27.00
N ILE A 75 -35.66 44.87 -26.10
CA ILE A 75 -34.91 43.83 -25.45
C ILE A 75 -34.50 42.78 -26.49
N LYS A 76 -33.20 42.74 -26.82
CA LYS A 76 -32.61 41.74 -27.71
C LYS A 76 -31.92 40.67 -26.89
N TYR A 77 -32.21 39.43 -27.15
CA TYR A 77 -31.54 38.29 -26.56
C TYR A 77 -30.32 37.93 -27.39
N ASN A 78 -29.21 37.70 -26.73
CA ASN A 78 -28.00 37.24 -27.41
C ASN A 78 -28.03 35.71 -27.58
N HIS A 79 -28.10 35.26 -28.82
CA HIS A 79 -28.08 33.85 -29.21
C HIS A 79 -26.72 33.45 -29.82
N THR A 80 -25.66 34.22 -29.59
CA THR A 80 -24.35 33.96 -30.17
C THR A 80 -23.76 32.70 -29.54
N ASP A 81 -23.37 31.74 -30.39
CA ASP A 81 -22.63 30.54 -29.98
C ASP A 81 -21.22 30.92 -29.60
N ALA A 82 -20.96 30.90 -28.32
CA ALA A 82 -19.64 31.15 -27.75
C ALA A 82 -18.87 29.86 -27.48
N ALA A 83 -17.57 29.88 -27.72
CA ALA A 83 -16.68 28.78 -27.35
C ALA A 83 -16.11 29.04 -25.96
N VAL A 84 -15.79 27.96 -25.24
CA VAL A 84 -15.00 28.03 -24.00
C VAL A 84 -13.53 28.02 -24.36
N LEU A 85 -12.78 28.90 -23.72
CA LEU A 85 -11.34 28.91 -23.70
C LEU A 85 -10.86 28.49 -22.30
N PHE A 86 -9.90 27.61 -22.21
CA PHE A 86 -9.22 27.27 -20.96
C PHE A 86 -8.18 28.36 -20.67
N SER A 87 -8.49 29.27 -19.75
CA SER A 87 -7.71 30.50 -19.51
C SER A 87 -6.61 30.33 -18.48
N GLY A 88 -6.75 29.39 -17.56
CA GLY A 88 -5.79 29.19 -16.49
C GLY A 88 -5.77 27.74 -15.99
N PHE A 89 -4.63 27.40 -15.41
CA PHE A 89 -4.41 26.13 -14.72
C PHE A 89 -3.72 26.40 -13.39
N THR A 90 -4.27 25.88 -12.31
CA THR A 90 -3.67 25.98 -10.98
C THR A 90 -3.44 24.59 -10.42
N LEU A 91 -2.32 24.40 -9.73
CA LEU A 91 -1.95 23.17 -9.05
C LEU A 91 -1.67 23.50 -7.59
N PHE A 92 -2.39 22.83 -6.66
CA PHE A 92 -2.32 23.14 -5.22
C PHE A 92 -2.44 24.65 -4.93
N ASN A 93 -3.37 25.32 -5.59
CA ASN A 93 -3.62 26.77 -5.48
C ASN A 93 -2.48 27.67 -6.01
N HIS A 94 -1.49 27.10 -6.70
CA HIS A 94 -0.43 27.81 -7.38
C HIS A 94 -0.72 27.88 -8.87
N SER A 95 -0.77 29.07 -9.46
CA SER A 95 -0.98 29.24 -10.91
C SER A 95 0.26 28.73 -11.66
N VAL A 96 0.06 27.89 -12.66
CA VAL A 96 1.13 27.29 -13.47
C VAL A 96 1.04 27.83 -14.90
N GLY A 97 2.06 28.59 -15.30
CA GLY A 97 2.18 29.17 -16.64
C GLY A 97 2.71 28.17 -17.68
N VAL A 98 2.56 28.53 -18.97
CA VAL A 98 3.13 27.78 -20.09
C VAL A 98 4.66 27.87 -20.02
N GLY A 99 5.34 26.72 -20.08
CA GLY A 99 6.80 26.62 -20.00
C GLY A 99 7.35 26.72 -18.57
N GLU A 100 6.51 27.00 -17.58
CA GLU A 100 6.91 27.10 -16.17
C GLU A 100 7.24 25.71 -15.58
N LYS A 101 8.31 25.69 -14.79
CA LYS A 101 8.70 24.47 -14.06
C LYS A 101 8.05 24.42 -12.70
N TYR A 102 7.22 23.43 -12.47
CA TYR A 102 6.68 23.09 -11.17
C TYR A 102 7.30 21.77 -10.68
N ASN A 103 7.93 21.77 -9.52
CA ASN A 103 8.65 20.60 -8.98
C ASN A 103 9.62 19.93 -10.01
N GLY A 104 10.38 20.78 -10.74
CA GLY A 104 11.38 20.32 -11.70
C GLY A 104 10.84 19.85 -13.06
N ARG A 105 9.51 19.92 -13.29
CA ARG A 105 8.85 19.51 -14.53
C ARG A 105 8.04 20.66 -15.14
N VAL A 106 8.09 20.76 -16.46
CA VAL A 106 7.15 21.61 -17.21
C VAL A 106 5.86 20.81 -17.42
N ILE A 107 4.76 21.25 -16.80
CA ILE A 107 3.44 20.61 -16.92
C ILE A 107 2.77 21.08 -18.21
N LEU A 108 2.69 22.41 -18.42
CA LEU A 108 2.11 23.00 -19.61
C LEU A 108 3.21 23.33 -20.62
N LYS A 109 3.34 22.53 -21.66
CA LYS A 109 4.30 22.78 -22.76
C LYS A 109 3.79 23.84 -23.73
N CYS A 110 2.49 23.94 -23.89
CA CYS A 110 1.76 24.93 -24.67
C CYS A 110 0.42 25.25 -23.98
N ALA A 111 -0.33 26.21 -24.48
CA ALA A 111 -1.62 26.55 -23.93
C ALA A 111 -2.60 25.36 -23.97
N LEU A 112 -3.47 25.23 -22.97
CA LEU A 112 -4.43 24.14 -22.87
C LEU A 112 -5.37 24.04 -24.09
N ASN A 113 -5.66 25.18 -24.70
CA ASN A 113 -6.49 25.23 -25.92
C ASN A 113 -5.80 24.65 -27.15
N GLU A 114 -4.46 24.55 -27.17
CA GLU A 114 -3.66 23.99 -28.25
C GLU A 114 -3.39 22.53 -28.06
N SER A 115 -2.89 22.13 -26.87
CA SER A 115 -2.56 20.73 -26.59
C SER A 115 -3.80 19.85 -26.45
N ARG A 116 -4.88 20.41 -25.91
CA ARG A 116 -6.10 19.68 -25.52
C ARG A 116 -5.88 18.48 -24.62
N GLU A 117 -4.67 18.33 -24.08
CA GLU A 117 -4.27 17.29 -23.15
C GLU A 117 -3.54 17.90 -21.95
N LEU A 118 -3.79 17.35 -20.77
CA LEU A 118 -3.14 17.69 -19.52
C LEU A 118 -2.66 16.41 -18.84
N ASP A 119 -1.34 16.24 -18.75
CA ASP A 119 -0.71 15.07 -18.12
C ASP A 119 -0.30 15.41 -16.69
N LEU A 120 -0.92 14.74 -15.73
CA LEU A 120 -0.69 14.90 -14.30
C LEU A 120 -0.07 13.62 -13.70
N ARG A 121 0.86 13.80 -12.76
CA ARG A 121 1.35 12.71 -11.92
C ARG A 121 0.34 12.39 -10.84
N TYR A 122 0.43 11.22 -10.26
CA TYR A 122 -0.39 10.84 -9.11
C TYR A 122 -0.37 11.85 -7.96
N SER A 123 0.80 12.46 -7.70
CA SER A 123 0.97 13.50 -6.68
C SER A 123 0.40 14.86 -7.06
N GLU A 124 0.00 15.08 -8.32
CA GLU A 124 -0.52 16.34 -8.86
C GLU A 124 -2.07 16.29 -8.96
N ASN A 125 -2.71 15.75 -7.94
CA ASN A 125 -4.14 15.38 -7.94
C ASN A 125 -5.09 16.45 -7.37
N VAL A 126 -4.59 17.64 -7.05
CA VAL A 126 -5.40 18.80 -6.63
C VAL A 126 -5.12 19.95 -7.58
N PHE A 127 -6.04 20.19 -8.49
CA PHE A 127 -5.86 21.20 -9.52
C PHE A 127 -7.18 21.88 -9.88
N SER A 128 -7.08 23.07 -10.48
CA SER A 128 -8.21 23.80 -10.99
C SER A 128 -7.96 24.24 -12.43
N ILE A 129 -9.02 24.27 -13.21
CA ILE A 129 -9.02 24.73 -14.60
C ILE A 129 -9.95 25.93 -14.68
N GLU A 130 -9.45 27.05 -15.15
CA GLU A 130 -10.20 28.27 -15.34
C GLU A 130 -10.75 28.35 -16.76
N PHE A 131 -11.92 28.95 -16.87
CA PHE A 131 -12.67 29.07 -18.12
C PHE A 131 -12.85 30.56 -18.46
N ALA A 132 -12.72 30.85 -19.73
CA ALA A 132 -13.14 32.10 -20.31
C ALA A 132 -14.11 31.86 -21.48
N SER A 133 -15.05 32.78 -21.68
CA SER A 133 -15.96 32.73 -22.83
C SER A 133 -15.40 33.57 -23.97
N SER A 134 -15.52 33.12 -25.20
CA SER A 134 -15.25 33.93 -26.38
C SER A 134 -16.30 35.03 -26.61
N ASN A 135 -17.37 35.07 -25.84
CA ASN A 135 -18.40 36.09 -25.88
C ASN A 135 -18.21 37.08 -24.74
N TYR A 136 -17.89 38.34 -25.07
CA TYR A 136 -17.64 39.41 -24.10
C TYR A 136 -18.90 40.20 -23.72
N ASN A 137 -20.07 39.78 -24.17
CA ASN A 137 -21.32 40.45 -23.79
C ASN A 137 -21.75 39.91 -22.41
N LEU A 138 -21.85 40.81 -21.43
CA LEU A 138 -22.21 40.49 -20.04
C LEU A 138 -21.36 39.36 -19.43
N PRO A 139 -20.04 39.51 -19.39
CA PRO A 139 -19.14 38.43 -18.89
C PRO A 139 -19.43 38.06 -17.44
N GLU A 140 -19.89 39.02 -16.63
CA GLU A 140 -20.22 38.80 -15.22
C GLU A 140 -21.43 37.93 -14.97
N LYS A 141 -22.30 37.71 -15.96
CA LYS A 141 -23.47 36.80 -15.91
C LYS A 141 -23.23 35.51 -16.66
N THR A 142 -22.05 35.35 -17.22
CA THR A 142 -21.69 34.11 -17.93
C THR A 142 -21.47 32.99 -16.95
N ARG A 143 -22.10 31.88 -17.21
CA ARG A 143 -21.94 30.60 -16.45
C ARG A 143 -21.40 29.55 -17.37
N PHE A 144 -20.76 28.54 -16.78
CA PHE A 144 -20.23 27.40 -17.51
C PHE A 144 -20.97 26.13 -17.09
N LYS A 145 -21.27 25.29 -18.06
CA LYS A 145 -21.83 23.97 -17.83
C LYS A 145 -20.77 22.94 -18.18
N TYR A 146 -20.40 22.13 -17.23
CA TYR A 146 -19.28 21.19 -17.38
C TYR A 146 -19.67 19.76 -16.98
N LYS A 147 -18.95 18.79 -17.55
CA LYS A 147 -19.03 17.37 -17.24
C LYS A 147 -17.61 16.78 -17.31
N LEU A 148 -17.23 15.95 -16.36
CA LEU A 148 -15.98 15.18 -16.40
C LEU A 148 -16.31 13.71 -16.70
N GLU A 149 -16.21 13.33 -17.95
CA GLU A 149 -16.39 11.96 -18.40
C GLU A 149 -15.29 11.05 -17.85
N GLY A 150 -15.65 9.86 -17.38
CA GLY A 150 -14.76 8.95 -16.65
C GLY A 150 -14.82 9.12 -15.14
N PHE A 151 -15.38 10.25 -14.64
CA PHE A 151 -15.60 10.48 -13.21
C PHE A 151 -17.08 10.55 -12.87
N ASN A 152 -17.82 11.42 -13.58
CA ASN A 152 -19.27 11.56 -13.43
C ASN A 152 -19.88 12.05 -14.75
N ASP A 153 -20.90 11.36 -15.24
CA ASP A 153 -21.58 11.68 -16.50
C ASP A 153 -22.65 12.77 -16.39
N GLN A 154 -22.85 13.34 -15.21
CA GLN A 154 -23.78 14.43 -14.99
C GLN A 154 -23.19 15.79 -15.36
N TRP A 155 -24.05 16.66 -15.92
CA TRP A 155 -23.70 18.04 -16.19
C TRP A 155 -23.93 18.92 -14.95
N PHE A 156 -22.91 19.68 -14.59
CA PHE A 156 -22.94 20.67 -13.51
C PHE A 156 -22.88 22.08 -14.09
N ILE A 157 -23.45 23.05 -13.39
CA ILE A 157 -23.43 24.46 -13.79
C ILE A 157 -22.70 25.26 -12.70
N THR A 158 -21.76 26.10 -13.12
CA THR A 158 -21.05 27.01 -12.21
C THR A 158 -21.95 28.15 -11.78
N SER A 159 -21.63 28.80 -10.66
CA SER A 159 -22.21 30.10 -10.31
C SER A 159 -21.67 31.21 -11.23
N GLU A 160 -22.28 32.41 -11.21
CA GLU A 160 -21.86 33.57 -12.02
C GLU A 160 -20.47 34.11 -11.60
N THR A 161 -20.09 33.87 -10.36
CA THR A 161 -18.78 34.28 -9.81
C THR A 161 -17.69 33.25 -9.99
N GLN A 162 -18.04 32.00 -10.42
CA GLN A 162 -17.10 30.91 -10.53
C GLN A 162 -16.78 30.63 -12.00
N HIS A 163 -15.60 31.03 -12.42
CA HIS A 163 -15.11 30.87 -13.79
C HIS A 163 -14.13 29.69 -13.92
N GLY A 164 -14.30 28.65 -13.15
CA GLY A 164 -13.46 27.45 -13.22
C GLY A 164 -14.00 26.30 -12.37
N VAL A 165 -13.32 25.19 -12.43
CA VAL A 165 -13.64 23.99 -11.65
C VAL A 165 -12.40 23.42 -11.02
N SER A 166 -12.51 23.02 -9.75
CA SER A 166 -11.44 22.38 -9.01
C SER A 166 -11.74 20.91 -8.86
N PHE A 167 -10.72 20.10 -9.09
CA PHE A 167 -10.73 18.66 -8.87
C PHE A 167 -9.76 18.29 -7.78
N THR A 168 -10.20 17.41 -6.88
CA THR A 168 -9.37 16.92 -5.78
C THR A 168 -9.38 15.41 -5.78
N ASN A 169 -8.19 14.83 -5.65
CA ASN A 169 -8.01 13.39 -5.47
C ASN A 169 -8.64 12.52 -6.59
N LEU A 170 -8.45 12.92 -7.84
CA LEU A 170 -8.83 12.07 -8.98
C LEU A 170 -7.99 10.78 -8.96
N ALA A 171 -8.65 9.65 -9.14
CA ALA A 171 -7.98 8.36 -9.28
C ALA A 171 -7.09 8.32 -10.54
N PRO A 172 -6.06 7.47 -10.60
CA PRO A 172 -5.33 7.24 -11.83
C PRO A 172 -6.25 6.80 -12.96
N GLY A 173 -6.14 7.47 -14.11
CA GLY A 173 -7.02 7.19 -15.24
C GLY A 173 -7.01 8.30 -16.29
N THR A 174 -7.85 8.14 -17.29
CA THR A 174 -8.06 9.12 -18.36
C THR A 174 -9.46 9.68 -18.25
N TYR A 175 -9.57 10.99 -18.22
CA TYR A 175 -10.82 11.74 -18.10
C TYR A 175 -10.93 12.72 -19.24
N THR A 176 -12.16 13.08 -19.62
CA THR A 176 -12.42 14.15 -20.59
C THR A 176 -13.35 15.18 -19.98
N LEU A 177 -12.82 16.39 -19.79
CA LEU A 177 -13.60 17.53 -19.33
C LEU A 177 -14.28 18.18 -20.51
N TYR A 178 -15.59 18.16 -20.52
CA TYR A 178 -16.44 18.89 -21.49
C TYR A 178 -16.99 20.16 -20.84
N VAL A 179 -16.90 21.26 -21.54
CA VAL A 179 -17.40 22.56 -21.04
C VAL A 179 -18.15 23.29 -22.13
N LYS A 180 -19.28 23.90 -21.74
CA LYS A 180 -20.11 24.77 -22.57
C LYS A 180 -20.35 26.10 -21.90
N VAL A 181 -20.59 27.14 -22.67
CA VAL A 181 -21.01 28.46 -22.19
C VAL A 181 -22.51 28.56 -22.05
N ILE A 182 -22.96 29.15 -20.94
CA ILE A 182 -24.32 29.69 -20.78
C ILE A 182 -24.16 31.22 -20.65
N ASN A 183 -24.60 31.96 -21.64
CA ASN A 183 -24.47 33.43 -21.62
C ASN A 183 -25.40 34.06 -20.60
N GLY A 184 -25.27 35.41 -20.40
CA GLY A 184 -26.06 36.17 -19.43
C GLY A 184 -27.57 36.10 -19.70
N ASP A 185 -28.02 35.84 -20.95
CA ASP A 185 -29.40 35.62 -21.32
C ASP A 185 -29.89 34.21 -21.13
N GLY A 186 -29.07 33.28 -20.58
CA GLY A 186 -29.40 31.89 -20.33
C GLY A 186 -29.45 31.06 -21.59
N PHE A 187 -28.77 31.49 -22.67
CA PHE A 187 -28.62 30.66 -23.89
C PHE A 187 -27.41 29.75 -23.71
N GLU A 188 -27.65 28.45 -23.84
CA GLU A 188 -26.60 27.42 -23.81
C GLU A 188 -25.98 27.29 -25.20
N SER A 189 -24.68 27.47 -25.32
CA SER A 189 -23.95 27.33 -26.58
C SER A 189 -23.98 25.88 -27.07
N SER A 190 -24.09 25.72 -28.39
CA SER A 190 -23.97 24.43 -29.06
C SER A 190 -22.51 23.93 -29.09
N LYS A 191 -21.55 24.85 -29.02
CA LYS A 191 -20.12 24.55 -29.03
C LYS A 191 -19.66 23.93 -27.71
N VAL A 192 -19.05 22.77 -27.78
CA VAL A 192 -18.48 22.06 -26.66
C VAL A 192 -16.95 22.13 -26.77
N SER A 193 -16.30 22.68 -25.78
CA SER A 193 -14.84 22.57 -25.65
C SER A 193 -14.49 21.37 -24.80
N SER A 194 -13.46 20.62 -25.19
CA SER A 194 -13.00 19.42 -24.46
C SER A 194 -11.52 19.51 -24.12
N LEU A 195 -11.17 19.00 -22.94
CA LEU A 195 -9.80 18.85 -22.47
C LEU A 195 -9.63 17.45 -21.89
N LYS A 196 -8.68 16.70 -22.44
CA LYS A 196 -8.34 15.39 -21.94
C LYS A 196 -7.37 15.52 -20.76
N ILE A 197 -7.67 14.83 -19.67
CA ILE A 197 -6.89 14.87 -18.43
C ILE A 197 -6.41 13.43 -18.15
N ILE A 198 -5.11 13.25 -18.08
CA ILE A 198 -4.48 11.96 -17.81
C ILE A 198 -3.81 12.03 -16.45
N VAL A 199 -4.25 11.20 -15.51
CA VAL A 199 -3.64 11.07 -14.18
C VAL A 199 -2.85 9.77 -14.15
N ALA A 200 -1.53 9.87 -14.09
CA ALA A 200 -0.64 8.72 -14.07
C ALA A 200 -0.79 7.92 -12.77
N PRO A 201 -0.68 6.59 -12.81
CA PRO A 201 -0.66 5.77 -11.60
C PRO A 201 0.60 6.03 -10.77
N PRO A 202 0.55 5.80 -9.43
CA PRO A 202 1.73 5.86 -8.58
C PRO A 202 2.75 4.80 -9.00
N PHE A 203 4.05 5.02 -8.71
CA PHE A 203 5.11 4.09 -9.13
C PHE A 203 4.90 2.66 -8.60
N TRP A 204 4.31 2.51 -7.40
CA TRP A 204 4.00 1.20 -6.81
C TRP A 204 2.77 0.51 -7.42
N GLY A 205 1.96 1.23 -8.20
CA GLY A 205 0.79 0.70 -8.93
C GLY A 205 1.07 0.45 -10.41
N THR A 206 2.34 0.50 -10.85
CA THR A 206 2.71 0.22 -12.23
C THR A 206 2.86 -1.28 -12.48
N VAL A 207 2.72 -1.71 -13.73
CA VAL A 207 2.92 -3.12 -14.14
C VAL A 207 4.30 -3.63 -13.71
N TRP A 208 5.33 -2.79 -13.78
CA TRP A 208 6.69 -3.12 -13.36
C TRP A 208 6.79 -3.37 -11.84
N ALA A 209 6.05 -2.61 -11.03
CA ALA A 209 5.98 -2.84 -9.59
C ALA A 209 5.34 -4.19 -9.25
N TYR A 210 4.27 -4.57 -9.94
CA TYR A 210 3.64 -5.88 -9.73
C TYR A 210 4.55 -7.04 -10.14
N ILE A 211 5.30 -6.91 -11.25
CA ILE A 211 6.33 -7.89 -11.65
C ILE A 211 7.40 -8.01 -10.56
N PHE A 212 7.88 -6.89 -10.04
CA PHE A 212 8.85 -6.88 -8.95
C PHE A 212 8.32 -7.58 -7.68
N TYR A 213 7.06 -7.31 -7.29
CA TYR A 213 6.44 -7.97 -6.14
C TYR A 213 6.28 -9.47 -6.36
N ALA A 214 5.92 -9.91 -7.57
CA ALA A 214 5.83 -11.32 -7.90
C ALA A 214 7.19 -12.03 -7.79
N ILE A 215 8.26 -11.42 -8.33
CA ILE A 215 9.62 -11.95 -8.22
C ILE A 215 10.05 -12.01 -6.74
N LEU A 216 9.84 -10.95 -5.99
CA LEU A 216 10.17 -10.88 -4.56
C LEU A 216 9.44 -11.98 -3.78
N PHE A 217 8.17 -12.20 -4.07
CA PHE A 217 7.37 -13.28 -3.44
C PHE A 217 7.98 -14.66 -3.73
N VAL A 218 8.33 -14.93 -4.99
CA VAL A 218 8.97 -16.21 -5.37
C VAL A 218 10.31 -16.41 -4.65
N VAL A 219 11.12 -15.36 -4.55
CA VAL A 219 12.41 -15.41 -3.83
C VAL A 219 12.20 -15.72 -2.35
N ILE A 220 11.21 -15.08 -1.71
CA ILE A 220 10.88 -15.32 -0.30
C ILE A 220 10.43 -16.77 -0.10
N VAL A 221 9.52 -17.27 -0.94
CA VAL A 221 9.05 -18.67 -0.88
C VAL A 221 10.22 -19.64 -1.05
N PHE A 222 11.09 -19.40 -2.04
CA PHE A 222 12.27 -20.22 -2.28
C PHE A 222 13.26 -20.19 -1.10
N TYR A 223 13.45 -19.04 -0.49
CA TYR A 223 14.27 -18.90 0.73
C TYR A 223 13.72 -19.76 1.88
N PHE A 224 12.42 -19.64 2.18
CA PHE A 224 11.78 -20.44 3.22
C PHE A 224 11.84 -21.95 2.92
N TYR A 225 11.61 -22.31 1.66
CA TYR A 225 11.77 -23.70 1.22
C TYR A 225 13.19 -24.21 1.48
N ARG A 226 14.21 -23.47 1.06
CA ARG A 226 15.63 -23.82 1.30
C ARG A 226 15.95 -23.95 2.79
N VAL A 227 15.47 -23.03 3.61
CA VAL A 227 15.66 -23.08 5.08
C VAL A 227 14.97 -24.30 5.67
N SER A 228 13.76 -24.61 5.24
CA SER A 228 13.01 -25.78 5.71
C SER A 228 13.73 -27.10 5.37
N VAL A 229 14.16 -27.25 4.12
CA VAL A 229 14.93 -28.44 3.67
C VAL A 229 16.23 -28.60 4.45
N ARG A 230 16.99 -27.51 4.66
CA ARG A 230 18.22 -27.55 5.48
C ARG A 230 17.94 -27.96 6.92
N ARG A 231 16.86 -27.47 7.54
CA ARG A 231 16.45 -27.87 8.89
C ARG A 231 16.12 -29.34 8.99
N GLN A 232 15.41 -29.89 7.99
CA GLN A 232 15.10 -31.33 7.95
C GLN A 232 16.36 -32.17 7.79
N GLN A 233 17.27 -31.81 6.88
CA GLN A 233 18.55 -32.51 6.70
C GLN A 233 19.39 -32.50 7.96
N ASN A 234 19.47 -31.37 8.65
CA ASN A 234 20.23 -31.27 9.89
C ASN A 234 19.62 -32.12 11.01
N LYS A 235 18.28 -32.16 11.14
CA LYS A 235 17.61 -33.03 12.10
C LYS A 235 17.90 -34.51 11.80
N PHE A 236 17.84 -34.91 10.54
CA PHE A 236 18.13 -36.26 10.14
C PHE A 236 19.58 -36.68 10.43
N LYS A 237 20.55 -35.79 10.12
CA LYS A 237 21.98 -36.02 10.46
C LYS A 237 22.20 -36.15 11.97
N MET A 238 21.60 -35.31 12.77
CA MET A 238 21.71 -35.35 14.23
C MET A 238 21.11 -36.65 14.79
N GLU A 239 20.02 -37.13 14.23
CA GLU A 239 19.39 -38.39 14.65
C GLU A 239 20.26 -39.61 14.28
N GLN A 240 20.91 -39.57 13.11
CA GLN A 240 21.88 -40.63 12.73
C GLN A 240 23.07 -40.65 13.69
N ILE A 241 23.70 -39.51 13.95
CA ILE A 241 24.85 -39.39 14.89
C ILE A 241 24.43 -39.92 16.28
N ARG A 242 23.24 -39.54 16.74
CA ARG A 242 22.71 -40.01 18.02
C ARG A 242 22.55 -41.54 18.06
N ARG A 243 21.97 -42.14 17.02
CA ARG A 243 21.79 -43.61 16.92
C ARG A 243 23.13 -44.35 16.86
N GLU A 244 24.14 -43.80 16.17
CA GLU A 244 25.49 -44.36 16.16
C GLU A 244 26.12 -44.30 17.55
N ALA A 245 26.05 -43.15 18.23
CA ALA A 245 26.57 -43.03 19.58
C ALA A 245 25.86 -43.93 20.60
N GLU A 246 24.55 -44.15 20.49
CA GLU A 246 23.78 -45.05 21.32
C GLU A 246 24.23 -46.51 21.09
N LYS A 247 24.47 -46.94 19.84
CA LYS A 247 24.97 -48.27 19.51
C LYS A 247 26.41 -48.49 20.05
N ASP A 248 27.29 -47.54 19.88
CA ASP A 248 28.65 -47.63 20.38
C ASP A 248 28.67 -47.77 21.91
N HIS A 249 27.82 -46.98 22.59
CA HIS A 249 27.66 -47.08 24.04
C HIS A 249 27.13 -48.44 24.48
N GLU A 250 26.15 -49.01 23.79
CA GLU A 250 25.59 -50.34 24.07
C GLU A 250 26.61 -51.44 23.86
N VAL A 251 27.44 -51.34 22.83
CA VAL A 251 28.55 -52.29 22.57
C VAL A 251 29.60 -52.17 23.67
N ASP A 252 29.94 -51.02 24.13
CA ASP A 252 30.92 -50.84 25.20
C ASP A 252 30.39 -51.33 26.55
N GLU A 253 29.13 -51.10 26.88
CA GLU A 253 28.51 -51.73 28.06
C GLU A 253 28.51 -53.26 27.98
N MET A 254 28.18 -53.86 26.83
CA MET A 254 28.22 -55.31 26.66
C MET A 254 29.64 -55.84 26.87
N LYS A 255 30.65 -55.19 26.31
CA LYS A 255 32.07 -55.57 26.53
C LYS A 255 32.44 -55.55 28.02
N LEU A 256 32.05 -54.50 28.73
CA LEU A 256 32.30 -54.36 30.17
C LEU A 256 31.67 -55.49 30.99
N ARG A 257 30.39 -55.80 30.74
CA ARG A 257 29.67 -56.87 31.41
C ARG A 257 30.32 -58.23 31.12
N PHE A 258 30.70 -58.45 29.84
CA PHE A 258 31.37 -59.70 29.45
C PHE A 258 32.71 -59.87 30.23
N PHE A 259 33.59 -58.86 30.23
CA PHE A 259 34.88 -58.97 30.92
C PHE A 259 34.75 -59.14 32.44
N THR A 260 33.76 -58.45 33.04
CA THR A 260 33.46 -58.54 34.46
C THR A 260 33.02 -59.97 34.83
N ASN A 261 32.08 -60.55 34.04
CA ASN A 261 31.59 -61.88 34.28
C ASN A 261 32.66 -62.97 34.08
N VAL A 262 33.41 -62.88 32.95
CA VAL A 262 34.50 -63.82 32.67
C VAL A 262 35.57 -63.80 33.79
N SER A 263 35.91 -62.61 34.28
CA SER A 263 36.90 -62.50 35.35
C SER A 263 36.43 -63.09 36.67
N HIS A 264 35.15 -62.89 37.02
CA HIS A 264 34.60 -63.52 38.22
C HIS A 264 34.55 -65.05 38.09
N GLU A 265 34.13 -65.56 36.91
CA GLU A 265 34.06 -67.00 36.66
C GLU A 265 35.44 -67.67 36.58
N LEU A 266 36.50 -66.94 36.18
CA LEU A 266 37.87 -67.41 36.20
C LEU A 266 38.53 -67.35 37.58
N ARG A 267 38.24 -66.30 38.37
CA ARG A 267 38.82 -66.10 39.70
C ARG A 267 38.43 -67.21 40.66
N THR A 268 37.16 -67.65 40.64
CA THR A 268 36.66 -68.68 41.56
C THR A 268 37.35 -70.01 41.42
N PRO A 269 37.49 -70.66 40.23
CA PRO A 269 38.18 -71.92 40.10
C PRO A 269 39.68 -71.78 40.36
N LEU A 270 40.29 -70.67 39.97
CA LEU A 270 41.73 -70.39 40.29
C LEU A 270 41.98 -70.31 41.78
N THR A 271 41.10 -69.65 42.54
CA THR A 271 41.21 -69.57 44.00
C THR A 271 41.03 -70.93 44.65
N LEU A 272 40.08 -71.73 44.13
CA LEU A 272 39.86 -73.16 44.57
C LEU A 272 41.06 -74.06 44.27
N ILE A 273 41.87 -73.73 43.26
CA ILE A 273 43.11 -74.45 42.95
C ILE A 273 44.28 -74.02 43.83
N VAL A 274 44.45 -72.65 43.99
CA VAL A 274 45.56 -72.04 44.73
C VAL A 274 45.52 -72.46 46.21
N SER A 275 44.33 -72.48 46.86
CA SER A 275 44.18 -72.71 48.29
C SER A 275 44.57 -74.15 48.68
N PRO A 276 44.04 -75.21 48.02
CA PRO A 276 44.49 -76.59 48.33
C PRO A 276 45.99 -76.82 48.05
N LEU A 277 46.50 -76.22 46.93
CA LEU A 277 47.90 -76.33 46.58
C LEU A 277 48.80 -75.84 47.66
N MET A 278 48.45 -74.69 48.32
CA MET A 278 49.15 -74.13 49.46
C MET A 278 49.16 -75.11 50.63
N SER A 279 48.03 -75.77 50.93
CA SER A 279 47.96 -76.75 51.99
C SER A 279 48.84 -77.96 51.68
N MET A 280 48.82 -78.48 50.50
CA MET A 280 49.64 -79.64 50.05
C MET A 280 51.14 -79.37 50.08
N ILE A 281 51.59 -78.12 49.73
CA ILE A 281 52.99 -77.73 49.81
C ILE A 281 53.50 -77.72 51.26
N LYS A 282 52.65 -77.37 52.23
CA LYS A 282 53.02 -77.36 53.66
C LYS A 282 53.16 -78.72 54.27
N GLU A 283 52.41 -79.71 53.79
CA GLU A 283 52.36 -81.07 54.34
C GLU A 283 53.25 -82.05 53.60
N GLU A 284 53.84 -81.71 52.47
CA GLU A 284 54.70 -82.61 51.68
C GLU A 284 56.19 -82.58 52.22
N GLU A 285 56.68 -83.78 52.60
CA GLU A 285 58.04 -84.00 53.08
C GLU A 285 59.08 -84.28 51.99
N GLU A 286 58.62 -84.86 50.84
CA GLU A 286 59.46 -85.21 49.68
C GLU A 286 59.81 -83.92 48.86
N GLU A 287 61.06 -83.51 48.91
CA GLU A 287 61.50 -82.22 48.29
C GLU A 287 61.19 -82.10 46.77
N ARG A 288 61.28 -83.19 46.05
CA ARG A 288 60.99 -83.26 44.60
C ARG A 288 59.50 -82.98 44.27
N LYS A 289 58.62 -83.50 45.06
CA LYS A 289 57.15 -83.28 44.90
C LYS A 289 56.79 -81.89 45.37
N ARG A 290 57.34 -81.39 46.40
CA ARG A 290 57.18 -80.07 46.92
C ARG A 290 57.59 -78.96 45.92
N GLN A 291 58.68 -79.19 45.16
CA GLN A 291 59.13 -78.28 44.11
C GLN A 291 58.14 -78.27 42.94
N MET A 292 57.53 -79.38 42.59
CA MET A 292 56.54 -79.56 41.52
C MET A 292 55.21 -78.83 41.89
N LEU A 293 54.77 -78.99 43.15
CA LEU A 293 53.56 -78.33 43.66
C LEU A 293 53.78 -76.77 43.71
N MET A 294 55.03 -76.36 44.16
CA MET A 294 55.38 -74.93 44.14
C MET A 294 55.34 -74.32 42.70
N MET A 295 55.74 -75.11 41.69
CA MET A 295 55.66 -74.63 40.29
C MET A 295 54.25 -74.53 39.86
N ILE A 296 53.36 -75.44 40.17
CA ILE A 296 51.89 -75.35 39.79
C ILE A 296 51.24 -74.19 40.53
N HIS A 297 51.55 -74.06 41.84
CA HIS A 297 51.08 -72.97 42.66
C HIS A 297 51.49 -71.55 42.06
N ARG A 298 52.76 -71.40 41.69
CA ARG A 298 53.27 -70.11 41.07
C ARG A 298 52.55 -69.79 39.77
N ASN A 299 52.29 -70.80 38.92
CA ASN A 299 51.56 -70.62 37.65
C ASN A 299 50.08 -70.26 37.89
N ALA A 300 49.42 -70.86 38.86
CA ALA A 300 48.05 -70.57 39.23
C ALA A 300 47.91 -69.12 39.78
N VAL A 301 48.84 -68.69 40.67
CA VAL A 301 48.89 -67.34 41.18
C VAL A 301 49.20 -66.33 40.06
N ARG A 302 50.11 -66.68 39.13
CA ARG A 302 50.37 -65.83 37.95
C ARG A 302 49.16 -65.66 37.06
N LEU A 303 48.37 -66.73 36.78
CA LEU A 303 47.13 -66.65 36.04
C LEU A 303 46.09 -65.77 36.75
N LEU A 304 45.92 -65.91 38.06
CA LEU A 304 45.02 -65.05 38.85
C LEU A 304 45.45 -63.60 38.78
N SER A 305 46.76 -63.32 38.86
CA SER A 305 47.27 -61.96 38.68
C SER A 305 46.98 -61.38 37.31
N LEU A 306 47.16 -62.15 36.22
CA LEU A 306 46.83 -61.72 34.85
C LEU A 306 45.33 -61.44 34.67
N VAL A 307 44.43 -62.25 35.24
CA VAL A 307 42.99 -62.00 35.23
C VAL A 307 42.64 -60.70 35.95
N ASN A 308 43.25 -60.44 37.10
CA ASN A 308 43.06 -59.21 37.85
C ASN A 308 43.62 -58.01 37.08
N GLN A 309 44.81 -58.08 36.48
CA GLN A 309 45.37 -57.05 35.65
C GLN A 309 44.51 -56.73 34.42
N LEU A 310 43.89 -57.73 33.78
CA LEU A 310 42.99 -57.50 32.67
C LEU A 310 41.74 -56.71 33.08
N LEU A 311 41.19 -56.99 34.26
CA LEU A 311 40.08 -56.24 34.82
C LEU A 311 40.46 -54.77 35.16
N ASP A 312 41.59 -54.57 35.81
CA ASP A 312 42.08 -53.26 36.23
C ASP A 312 42.40 -52.39 35.00
N PHE A 313 43.02 -52.98 33.95
CA PHE A 313 43.30 -52.26 32.71
C PHE A 313 41.99 -51.79 32.05
N ARG A 314 40.98 -52.61 31.96
CA ARG A 314 39.69 -52.25 31.37
C ARG A 314 38.90 -51.24 32.23
N ARG A 315 39.00 -51.33 33.55
CA ARG A 315 38.36 -50.38 34.47
C ARG A 315 38.96 -48.99 34.34
N ASN A 316 40.24 -48.88 34.03
CA ASN A 316 40.95 -47.62 33.78
C ASN A 316 40.62 -47.03 32.39
N ASP A 317 40.43 -47.89 31.36
CA ASP A 317 40.08 -47.43 30.01
C ASP A 317 38.71 -46.74 29.98
N VAL A 318 37.76 -47.20 30.81
CA VAL A 318 36.39 -46.67 30.79
C VAL A 318 36.18 -45.49 31.73
N HIS A 319 36.91 -45.40 32.82
CA HIS A 319 36.70 -44.38 33.85
C HIS A 319 37.81 -43.35 33.92
N GLY A 320 38.63 -43.16 32.89
CA GLY A 320 39.67 -42.16 32.81
C GLY A 320 40.17 -41.71 34.20
N GLN A 321 41.22 -42.29 34.73
CA GLN A 321 41.75 -41.85 36.03
C GLN A 321 42.06 -40.36 35.95
N GLN A 322 41.41 -39.58 36.78
CA GLN A 322 41.92 -38.24 37.12
C GLN A 322 43.22 -38.42 37.85
N LEU A 323 44.32 -38.08 37.17
CA LEU A 323 45.64 -38.01 37.78
C LEU A 323 45.63 -36.91 38.87
N ASN A 324 45.57 -37.32 40.13
CA ASN A 324 45.85 -36.44 41.24
C ASN A 324 47.36 -36.22 41.30
N LEU A 325 47.88 -35.25 40.63
CA LEU A 325 49.27 -34.81 40.70
C LEU A 325 49.49 -34.11 42.04
N LEU A 326 50.05 -34.80 42.99
CA LEU A 326 50.61 -34.21 44.20
C LEU A 326 52.10 -33.80 43.95
N THR A 327 52.33 -32.51 44.06
CA THR A 327 53.70 -32.00 44.07
C THR A 327 54.39 -32.43 45.39
N GLY A 328 55.34 -33.34 45.30
CA GLY A 328 56.20 -33.74 46.40
C GLY A 328 57.63 -33.47 46.02
N ASP A 329 58.45 -32.98 47.01
CA ASP A 329 59.85 -32.80 46.86
C ASP A 329 60.56 -34.17 46.75
N ILE A 330 61.38 -34.37 45.72
CA ILE A 330 62.15 -35.60 45.45
C ILE A 330 63.60 -35.43 46.04
N VAL A 331 63.71 -34.83 47.20
CA VAL A 331 65.03 -34.77 47.87
C VAL A 331 64.90 -35.28 49.32
N ASN A 332 65.09 -36.58 49.46
CA ASN A 332 65.83 -37.27 50.53
C ASN A 332 66.01 -38.73 50.18
#